data_e2fe3c1729e143612072fcf0c058ef44
#
_entry.id   e2fe3c1729e143612072fcf0c058ef44
#
_cell.length_a   1.000
_cell.length_b   1.000
_cell.length_c   1.000
_cell.angle_alpha   90.00
_cell.angle_beta   90.00
_cell.angle_gamma   90.00
#
_symmetry.space_group_name_H-M   'P 1'
#
loop_
_entity.id
_entity.type
_entity.pdbx_description
1 polymer ?
#
loop_
_entity_poly.entity_id
_entity_poly.type
_entity_poly.pdbx_seq_one_letter_code
_entity_poly.pdbx_strand_id
1 'polypeptide(L)'
;MTVVLAAGTYSLAQMSDHIYTSQVIETGSRVYVRHCALCHGPDGSWVEGIDLARGRFHLAVSDEDLRRAILSGAADGRMPAVNLSEADLAGIIAYIRTGFEPEGSAVAIGNVLRGRGLFEGKGECTACHRVNGRGPRTAPDLSDIGAIRTPGALQRSL
;
A
#
# COMPACT_ATOMS: atom_id res chain seq x y z
N MET A 1 1.45 -51.38 4.03
CA MET A 1 1.22 -50.14 3.28
C MET A 1 1.24 -48.99 4.26
N THR A 2 2.35 -48.29 4.37
CA THR A 2 2.51 -47.18 5.34
C THR A 2 2.25 -45.86 4.61
N VAL A 3 1.18 -45.19 4.95
CA VAL A 3 0.82 -43.85 4.39
C VAL A 3 1.65 -42.80 5.12
N VAL A 4 2.58 -42.17 4.44
CA VAL A 4 3.34 -41.03 4.93
C VAL A 4 2.51 -39.77 4.63
N LEU A 5 1.93 -39.19 5.67
CA LEU A 5 1.31 -37.86 5.58
C LEU A 5 2.42 -36.81 5.55
N ALA A 6 2.63 -36.20 4.40
CA ALA A 6 3.48 -35.02 4.27
C ALA A 6 2.74 -33.82 4.90
N ALA A 7 3.19 -33.40 6.07
CA ALA A 7 2.77 -32.14 6.68
C ALA A 7 3.36 -30.98 5.86
N GLY A 8 2.53 -30.30 5.08
CA GLY A 8 2.89 -29.07 4.39
C GLY A 8 3.16 -27.98 5.42
N THR A 9 4.41 -27.55 5.53
CA THR A 9 4.81 -26.36 6.29
C THR A 9 4.30 -25.13 5.54
N TYR A 10 3.15 -24.59 5.96
CA TYR A 10 2.72 -23.28 5.52
C TYR A 10 3.70 -22.25 6.09
N SER A 11 4.46 -21.62 5.21
CA SER A 11 5.40 -20.58 5.56
C SER A 11 4.65 -19.38 6.12
N LEU A 12 4.88 -19.04 7.40
CA LEU A 12 4.36 -17.83 8.06
C LEU A 12 5.05 -16.54 7.58
N ALA A 13 5.80 -16.61 6.48
CA ALA A 13 6.60 -15.50 5.95
C ALA A 13 5.78 -14.42 5.22
N GLN A 14 4.47 -14.53 5.09
CA GLN A 14 3.65 -13.58 4.31
C GLN A 14 2.86 -12.56 5.13
N MET A 15 3.04 -12.47 6.43
CA MET A 15 2.28 -11.53 7.28
C MET A 15 3.07 -10.33 7.79
N SER A 16 4.34 -10.14 7.37
CA SER A 16 5.21 -9.06 7.90
C SER A 16 5.57 -7.98 6.88
N ASP A 17 5.03 -7.98 5.68
CA ASP A 17 5.58 -7.22 4.55
C ASP A 17 5.30 -5.71 4.56
N HIS A 18 4.63 -5.17 5.58
CA HIS A 18 4.27 -3.74 5.60
C HIS A 18 4.65 -3.00 6.90
N ILE A 19 5.57 -3.53 7.71
CA ILE A 19 6.12 -2.81 8.86
C ILE A 19 7.43 -2.15 8.45
N TYR A 20 7.34 -0.90 8.03
CA TYR A 20 8.52 -0.10 7.69
C TYR A 20 9.04 0.65 8.91
N THR A 21 10.36 0.63 9.13
CA THR A 21 10.99 1.44 10.18
C THR A 21 11.01 2.92 9.79
N SER A 22 10.98 3.82 10.77
CA SER A 22 11.05 5.27 10.52
C SER A 22 12.27 5.66 9.69
N GLN A 23 13.41 5.00 9.89
CA GLN A 23 14.63 5.25 9.12
C GLN A 23 14.48 4.91 7.63
N VAL A 24 13.80 3.81 7.31
CA VAL A 24 13.52 3.40 5.92
C VAL A 24 12.57 4.41 5.28
N ILE A 25 11.52 4.83 5.98
CA ILE A 25 10.56 5.84 5.51
C ILE A 25 11.25 7.19 5.28
N GLU A 26 12.10 7.64 6.19
CA GLU A 26 12.86 8.88 6.06
C GLU A 26 13.82 8.83 4.87
N THR A 27 14.48 7.70 4.63
CA THR A 27 15.28 7.52 3.40
C THR A 27 14.41 7.68 2.17
N GLY A 28 13.25 7.06 2.14
CA GLY A 28 12.28 7.18 1.06
C GLY A 28 11.80 8.60 0.82
N SER A 29 11.56 9.37 1.87
CA SER A 29 11.20 10.79 1.78
C SER A 29 12.27 11.60 1.05
N ARG A 30 13.55 11.40 1.41
CA ARG A 30 14.67 12.08 0.74
C ARG A 30 14.81 11.68 -0.73
N VAL A 31 14.64 10.39 -1.02
CA VAL A 31 14.67 9.87 -2.40
C VAL A 31 13.51 10.44 -3.22
N TYR A 32 12.31 10.49 -2.63
CA TYR A 32 11.13 11.05 -3.27
C TYR A 32 11.33 12.51 -3.67
N VAL A 33 11.79 13.35 -2.76
CA VAL A 33 12.05 14.77 -3.04
C VAL A 33 13.04 14.94 -4.19
N ARG A 34 14.06 14.10 -4.26
CA ARG A 34 15.12 14.19 -5.27
C ARG A 34 14.68 13.72 -6.65
N HIS A 35 13.89 12.66 -6.73
CA HIS A 35 13.64 11.95 -8.00
C HIS A 35 12.19 12.00 -8.47
N CYS A 36 11.23 12.25 -7.59
CA CYS A 36 9.81 12.08 -7.90
C CYS A 36 9.00 13.36 -7.77
N ALA A 37 9.31 14.22 -6.79
CA ALA A 37 8.51 15.37 -6.43
C ALA A 37 8.39 16.42 -7.56
N LEU A 38 9.35 16.48 -8.48
CA LEU A 38 9.30 17.41 -9.61
C LEU A 38 8.07 17.14 -10.50
N CYS A 39 7.72 15.89 -10.71
CA CYS A 39 6.58 15.50 -11.54
C CYS A 39 5.34 15.17 -10.72
N HIS A 40 5.51 14.48 -9.59
CA HIS A 40 4.38 14.01 -8.77
C HIS A 40 3.91 15.02 -7.72
N GLY A 41 4.65 16.11 -7.52
CA GLY A 41 4.38 17.10 -6.47
C GLY A 41 4.88 16.65 -5.09
N PRO A 42 4.97 17.58 -4.12
CA PRO A 42 5.43 17.28 -2.77
C PRO A 42 4.48 16.34 -2.00
N ASP A 43 3.20 16.33 -2.39
CA ASP A 43 2.13 15.51 -1.82
C ASP A 43 1.76 14.29 -2.68
N GLY A 44 2.41 14.11 -3.83
CA GLY A 44 2.19 12.97 -4.73
C GLY A 44 0.91 13.02 -5.57
N SER A 45 0.26 14.18 -5.68
CA SER A 45 -1.06 14.33 -6.31
C SER A 45 -1.07 15.08 -7.66
N TRP A 46 0.09 15.56 -8.16
CA TRP A 46 0.14 16.42 -9.34
C TRP A 46 -0.10 15.71 -10.67
N VAL A 47 0.04 14.40 -10.72
CA VAL A 47 -0.23 13.63 -11.95
C VAL A 47 -1.71 13.26 -11.97
N GLU A 48 -2.40 13.63 -13.05
CA GLU A 48 -3.83 13.36 -13.19
C GLU A 48 -4.15 11.85 -13.03
N GLY A 49 -5.13 11.56 -12.18
CA GLY A 49 -5.56 10.18 -11.87
C GLY A 49 -4.63 9.41 -10.93
N ILE A 50 -3.50 10.01 -10.48
CA ILE A 50 -2.56 9.41 -9.55
C ILE A 50 -2.50 10.25 -8.27
N ASP A 51 -2.62 9.59 -7.11
CA ASP A 51 -2.39 10.19 -5.80
C ASP A 51 -1.57 9.19 -4.99
N LEU A 52 -0.27 9.42 -4.97
CA LEU A 52 0.68 8.49 -4.34
C LEU A 52 0.48 8.42 -2.82
N ALA A 53 0.18 9.55 -2.18
CA ALA A 53 -0.05 9.61 -0.74
C ALA A 53 -1.32 8.86 -0.32
N ARG A 54 -2.34 8.86 -1.17
CA ARG A 54 -3.59 8.13 -0.94
C ARG A 54 -3.60 6.73 -1.57
N GLY A 55 -2.49 6.32 -2.20
CA GLY A 55 -2.39 5.03 -2.84
C GLY A 55 -3.33 4.86 -4.04
N ARG A 56 -3.62 5.94 -4.74
CA ARG A 56 -4.34 5.89 -6.01
C ARG A 56 -3.36 5.66 -7.13
N PHE A 57 -3.32 4.44 -7.64
CA PHE A 57 -2.47 4.05 -8.76
C PHE A 57 -3.33 3.43 -9.85
N HIS A 58 -2.97 3.64 -11.12
CA HIS A 58 -3.67 2.98 -12.21
C HIS A 58 -3.36 1.48 -12.30
N LEU A 59 -2.11 1.07 -12.02
CA LEU A 59 -1.64 -0.29 -12.27
C LEU A 59 -0.80 -0.89 -11.14
N ALA A 60 -0.40 -0.11 -10.13
CA ALA A 60 0.49 -0.58 -9.07
C ALA A 60 -0.30 -1.00 -7.83
N VAL A 61 -0.63 -2.29 -7.73
CA VAL A 61 -1.39 -2.84 -6.59
C VAL A 61 -0.45 -3.37 -5.50
N SER A 62 0.68 -3.98 -5.89
CA SER A 62 1.68 -4.55 -4.99
C SER A 62 2.95 -3.70 -4.92
N ASP A 63 3.84 -4.01 -3.96
CA ASP A 63 5.17 -3.40 -3.87
C ASP A 63 6.03 -3.75 -5.10
N GLU A 64 5.84 -4.96 -5.64
CA GLU A 64 6.52 -5.38 -6.86
C GLU A 64 6.04 -4.58 -8.08
N ASP A 65 4.77 -4.20 -8.13
CA ASP A 65 4.27 -3.33 -9.21
C ASP A 65 4.86 -1.92 -9.08
N LEU A 66 4.96 -1.37 -7.85
CA LEU A 66 5.64 -0.10 -7.61
C LEU A 66 7.12 -0.17 -8.00
N ARG A 67 7.81 -1.25 -7.59
CA ARG A 67 9.20 -1.53 -7.96
C ARG A 67 9.38 -1.51 -9.47
N ARG A 68 8.58 -2.25 -10.19
CA ARG A 68 8.60 -2.34 -11.65
C ARG A 68 8.33 -0.99 -12.31
N ALA A 69 7.32 -0.27 -11.85
CA ALA A 69 6.99 1.05 -12.40
C ALA A 69 8.14 2.06 -12.20
N ILE A 70 8.81 2.03 -11.06
CA ILE A 70 9.94 2.92 -10.76
C ILE A 70 11.16 2.56 -11.61
N LEU A 71 11.54 1.28 -11.65
CA LEU A 71 12.78 0.85 -12.31
C LEU A 71 12.66 0.79 -13.84
N SER A 72 11.47 0.49 -14.36
CA SER A 72 11.25 0.33 -15.81
C SER A 72 10.54 1.52 -16.45
N GLY A 73 10.03 2.44 -15.65
CA GLY A 73 9.14 3.48 -16.12
C GLY A 73 7.70 2.98 -16.31
N ALA A 74 6.78 3.92 -16.55
CA ALA A 74 5.36 3.63 -16.66
C ALA A 74 4.66 4.61 -17.63
N ALA A 75 3.38 4.34 -17.92
CA ALA A 75 2.49 5.21 -18.69
C ALA A 75 3.02 5.55 -20.09
N ASP A 76 3.45 4.54 -20.83
CA ASP A 76 3.97 4.67 -22.21
C ASP A 76 5.14 5.65 -22.31
N GLY A 77 6.04 5.64 -21.30
CA GLY A 77 7.23 6.48 -21.25
C GLY A 77 7.02 7.87 -20.65
N ARG A 78 5.80 8.22 -20.22
CA ARG A 78 5.55 9.49 -19.51
C ARG A 78 6.21 9.54 -18.13
N MET A 79 6.31 8.40 -17.46
CA MET A 79 7.14 8.24 -16.27
C MET A 79 8.45 7.57 -16.67
N PRO A 80 9.58 8.26 -16.61
CA PRO A 80 10.87 7.66 -16.95
C PRO A 80 11.29 6.62 -15.91
N ALA A 81 12.13 5.68 -16.34
CA ALA A 81 12.81 4.74 -15.45
C ALA A 81 13.77 5.50 -14.52
N VAL A 82 13.79 5.14 -13.25
CA VAL A 82 14.69 5.70 -12.25
C VAL A 82 15.61 4.62 -11.72
N ASN A 83 16.92 4.79 -11.89
CA ASN A 83 17.90 3.84 -11.37
C ASN A 83 18.18 4.17 -9.89
N LEU A 84 17.76 3.27 -8.99
CA LEU A 84 17.91 3.41 -7.55
C LEU A 84 18.65 2.20 -6.97
N SER A 85 19.36 2.41 -5.85
CA SER A 85 19.83 1.31 -5.03
C SER A 85 18.64 0.54 -4.42
N GLU A 86 18.86 -0.72 -4.04
CA GLU A 86 17.82 -1.52 -3.36
C GLU A 86 17.31 -0.85 -2.07
N ALA A 87 18.20 -0.20 -1.32
CA ALA A 87 17.84 0.52 -0.10
C ALA A 87 16.97 1.76 -0.39
N ASP A 88 17.31 2.52 -1.43
CA ASP A 88 16.54 3.69 -1.84
C ASP A 88 15.18 3.29 -2.40
N LEU A 89 15.14 2.20 -3.17
CA LEU A 89 13.91 1.66 -3.73
C LEU A 89 12.96 1.14 -2.64
N ALA A 90 13.49 0.38 -1.68
CA ALA A 90 12.73 -0.03 -0.51
C ALA A 90 12.21 1.17 0.30
N GLY A 91 13.06 2.18 0.46
CA GLY A 91 12.71 3.42 1.15
C GLY A 91 11.55 4.15 0.48
N ILE A 92 11.63 4.37 -0.84
CA ILE A 92 10.58 5.10 -1.55
C ILE A 92 9.25 4.35 -1.59
N ILE A 93 9.28 3.02 -1.70
CA ILE A 93 8.09 2.18 -1.60
C ILE A 93 7.47 2.34 -0.20
N ALA A 94 8.28 2.24 0.85
CA ALA A 94 7.84 2.45 2.23
C ALA A 94 7.20 3.84 2.43
N TYR A 95 7.82 4.89 1.91
CA TYR A 95 7.32 6.27 2.00
C TYR A 95 5.97 6.44 1.30
N ILE A 96 5.82 5.87 0.11
CA ILE A 96 4.54 5.88 -0.62
C ILE A 96 3.48 5.07 0.16
N ARG A 97 3.82 3.89 0.67
CA ARG A 97 2.89 3.04 1.42
C ARG A 97 2.44 3.65 2.74
N THR A 98 3.29 4.44 3.39
CA THR A 98 2.92 5.17 4.61
C THR A 98 2.13 6.44 4.34
N GLY A 99 1.90 6.79 3.07
CA GLY A 99 1.14 7.98 2.68
C GLY A 99 1.90 9.27 2.94
N PHE A 100 3.22 9.25 2.73
CA PHE A 100 4.12 10.40 2.87
C PHE A 100 4.31 10.89 4.32
N GLU A 101 4.10 10.02 5.30
CA GLU A 101 4.41 10.33 6.69
C GLU A 101 5.81 9.86 7.07
N PRO A 102 6.76 10.77 7.28
CA PRO A 102 8.16 10.43 7.58
C PRO A 102 8.33 9.75 8.95
N GLU A 103 7.41 9.95 9.87
CA GLU A 103 7.50 9.44 11.24
C GLU A 103 6.77 8.12 11.48
N GLY A 104 6.08 7.60 10.43
CA GLY A 104 5.27 6.39 10.59
C GLY A 104 4.37 6.54 11.82
N SER A 105 3.32 7.37 11.72
CA SER A 105 2.41 7.59 12.84
C SER A 105 2.04 6.25 13.46
N ALA A 106 2.37 6.05 14.72
CA ALA A 106 1.94 4.88 15.47
C ALA A 106 0.42 4.90 15.53
N VAL A 107 -0.20 4.25 14.56
CA VAL A 107 -1.66 4.11 14.54
C VAL A 107 -2.04 3.19 15.68
N ALA A 108 -2.84 3.68 16.59
CA ALA A 108 -3.41 2.85 17.63
C ALA A 108 -4.20 1.71 16.96
N ILE A 109 -3.68 0.50 17.08
CA ILE A 109 -4.33 -0.69 16.52
C ILE A 109 -5.69 -0.83 17.20
N GLY A 110 -6.75 -0.73 16.41
CA GLY A 110 -8.12 -0.87 16.87
C GLY A 110 -8.47 -2.33 17.21
N ASN A 111 -9.67 -2.53 17.73
CA ASN A 111 -10.23 -3.86 17.96
C ASN A 111 -10.89 -4.37 16.67
N VAL A 112 -10.39 -5.49 16.14
CA VAL A 112 -10.84 -6.09 14.87
C VAL A 112 -12.34 -6.43 14.88
N LEU A 113 -12.84 -7.02 15.98
CA LEU A 113 -14.24 -7.41 16.07
C LEU A 113 -15.16 -6.19 16.09
N ARG A 114 -14.77 -5.16 16.85
CA ARG A 114 -15.51 -3.88 16.88
C ARG A 114 -15.46 -3.18 15.52
N GLY A 115 -14.30 -3.17 14.87
CA GLY A 115 -14.14 -2.59 13.54
C GLY A 115 -15.01 -3.27 12.50
N ARG A 116 -15.05 -4.60 12.54
CA ARG A 116 -15.94 -5.39 11.69
C ARG A 116 -17.42 -5.07 11.94
N GLY A 117 -17.84 -4.99 13.19
CA GLY A 117 -19.21 -4.62 13.55
C GLY A 117 -19.61 -3.22 13.11
N LEU A 118 -18.65 -2.27 13.08
CA LEU A 118 -18.86 -0.94 12.52
C LEU A 118 -18.97 -0.98 11.00
N PHE A 119 -18.06 -1.67 10.33
CA PHE A 119 -18.01 -1.80 8.87
C PHE A 119 -19.27 -2.48 8.30
N GLU A 120 -19.70 -3.57 8.91
CA GLU A 120 -20.88 -4.36 8.50
C GLU A 120 -22.20 -3.76 9.00
N GLY A 121 -22.17 -2.87 9.99
CA GLY A 121 -23.35 -2.31 10.69
C GLY A 121 -23.42 -0.79 10.59
N LYS A 122 -23.19 -0.10 11.71
CA LYS A 122 -23.43 1.35 11.85
C LYS A 122 -22.71 2.24 10.84
N GLY A 123 -21.56 1.81 10.30
CA GLY A 123 -20.79 2.55 9.31
C GLY A 123 -21.33 2.42 7.90
N GLU A 124 -22.27 1.46 7.66
CA GLU A 124 -22.90 1.21 6.37
C GLU A 124 -21.93 1.04 5.18
N CYS A 125 -20.64 0.72 5.47
CA CYS A 125 -19.60 0.63 4.46
C CYS A 125 -19.89 -0.45 3.41
N THR A 126 -20.55 -1.54 3.84
CA THR A 126 -20.99 -2.65 2.97
C THR A 126 -22.10 -2.27 1.99
N ALA A 127 -22.74 -1.12 2.15
CA ALA A 127 -23.72 -0.61 1.19
C ALA A 127 -23.06 -0.24 -0.16
N CYS A 128 -21.77 0.11 -0.13
CA CYS A 128 -21.01 0.52 -1.30
C CYS A 128 -19.81 -0.37 -1.58
N HIS A 129 -19.11 -0.82 -0.54
CA HIS A 129 -17.87 -1.57 -0.67
C HIS A 129 -18.08 -3.09 -0.63
N ARG A 130 -17.30 -3.77 -1.45
CA ARG A 130 -17.21 -5.23 -1.49
C ARG A 130 -16.02 -5.69 -0.65
N VAL A 131 -16.18 -6.80 0.10
CA VAL A 131 -15.11 -7.49 0.82
C VAL A 131 -15.30 -9.00 0.69
N ASN A 132 -14.26 -9.73 0.29
CA ASN A 132 -14.27 -11.18 0.12
C ASN A 132 -15.48 -11.70 -0.69
N GLY A 133 -15.77 -11.03 -1.79
CA GLY A 133 -16.86 -11.39 -2.68
C GLY A 133 -18.26 -10.98 -2.21
N ARG A 134 -18.41 -10.39 -1.02
CA ARG A 134 -19.69 -9.94 -0.46
C ARG A 134 -19.82 -8.42 -0.61
N GLY A 135 -20.99 -7.95 -1.00
CA GLY A 135 -21.32 -6.54 -1.24
C GLY A 135 -21.38 -6.15 -2.70
N PRO A 136 -21.92 -4.96 -3.02
CA PRO A 136 -22.04 -4.43 -4.37
C PRO A 136 -20.66 -4.06 -4.95
N ARG A 137 -20.67 -3.65 -6.22
CA ARG A 137 -19.48 -3.14 -6.95
C ARG A 137 -19.60 -1.65 -7.26
N THR A 138 -20.27 -0.91 -6.41
CA THR A 138 -20.47 0.54 -6.58
C THR A 138 -19.29 1.37 -6.13
N ALA A 139 -18.45 0.80 -5.25
CA ALA A 139 -17.21 1.39 -4.77
C ALA A 139 -16.07 0.35 -4.89
N PRO A 140 -14.79 0.76 -4.71
CA PRO A 140 -13.65 -0.16 -4.76
C PRO A 140 -13.81 -1.38 -3.87
N ASP A 141 -13.38 -2.54 -4.36
CA ASP A 141 -13.26 -3.77 -3.56
C ASP A 141 -12.15 -3.60 -2.53
N LEU A 142 -12.46 -3.84 -1.26
CA LEU A 142 -11.55 -3.69 -0.14
C LEU A 142 -10.98 -5.04 0.36
N SER A 143 -11.17 -6.13 -0.37
CA SER A 143 -10.75 -7.48 0.05
C SER A 143 -9.25 -7.53 0.38
N ASP A 144 -8.42 -6.87 -0.43
CA ASP A 144 -6.97 -6.88 -0.31
C ASP A 144 -6.39 -5.55 0.18
N ILE A 145 -7.23 -4.66 0.68
CA ILE A 145 -6.82 -3.29 1.03
C ILE A 145 -5.70 -3.25 2.08
N GLY A 146 -5.68 -4.21 2.99
CA GLY A 146 -4.64 -4.32 4.00
C GLY A 146 -3.27 -4.74 3.46
N ALA A 147 -3.23 -5.38 2.27
CA ALA A 147 -2.00 -5.67 1.55
C ALA A 147 -1.49 -4.47 0.72
N ILE A 148 -2.39 -3.52 0.43
CA ILE A 148 -2.13 -2.38 -0.44
C ILE A 148 -1.80 -1.12 0.36
N ARG A 149 -2.41 -0.95 1.55
CA ARG A 149 -2.29 0.27 2.37
C ARG A 149 -1.96 -0.04 3.82
N THR A 150 -1.15 0.83 4.41
CA THR A 150 -0.89 0.79 5.85
C THR A 150 -2.12 1.24 6.66
N PRO A 151 -2.22 0.84 7.93
CA PRO A 151 -3.30 1.29 8.81
C PRO A 151 -3.42 2.83 8.88
N GLY A 152 -2.29 3.57 8.90
CA GLY A 152 -2.29 5.03 8.90
C GLY A 152 -2.89 5.62 7.62
N ALA A 153 -2.54 5.07 6.46
CA ALA A 153 -3.11 5.49 5.19
C ALA A 153 -4.61 5.20 5.11
N LEU A 154 -5.07 4.07 5.66
CA LEU A 154 -6.48 3.75 5.75
C LEU A 154 -7.23 4.71 6.67
N GLN A 155 -6.67 5.02 7.85
CA GLN A 155 -7.27 5.91 8.81
C GLN A 155 -7.48 7.33 8.25
N ARG A 156 -6.56 7.82 7.41
CA ARG A 156 -6.72 9.13 6.74
C ARG A 156 -7.74 9.10 5.59
N SER A 157 -8.18 7.94 5.16
CA SER A 157 -9.15 7.78 4.07
C SER A 157 -10.59 7.68 4.57
N LEU A 158 -10.78 7.60 5.88
CA LEU A 158 -12.07 7.57 6.55
C LEU A 158 -12.48 8.97 7.02
#